data_fe7a57a1123ec2fd4ac8ec44b6da669d
#
_entry.id   fe7a57a1123ec2fd4ac8ec44b6da669d
#
_cell.length_a   1.000
_cell.length_b   1.000
_cell.length_c   1.000
_cell.angle_alpha   90.00
_cell.angle_beta   90.00
_cell.angle_gamma   90.00
#
_symmetry.space_group_name_H-M   'P 1'
#
loop_
_entity.id
_entity.type
_entity.pdbx_description
1 polymer ?
#
loop_
_entity_poly.entity_id
_entity_poly.type
_entity_poly.pdbx_seq_one_letter_code
_entity_poly.pdbx_strand_id
1 'polypeptide(L)'
;MRDETKMDVYTSGVTGAEYDAGMKQLMSNKEILVPILQMTVPEFKTCSQEEILECLDISSITKDDFVSDIPDIEKDLRLTKEDSELSSLVEKLVRFDIRFKIINPKLSTEKIRVNLHIDMEAQKSYRPSNPSYPILKRAVYYVARDLSSQLSMITQTTDYSKLEKCYSIWICAEDVPKKLQNTLTEYSFSKKDIIGVADEPEEDYDLLTVIIIRQGKETEYLSI
;
A
#
# COMPACT_ATOMS: atom_id res chain seq x y z
N MET A 1 38.82 6.20 -18.51
CA MET A 1 37.99 7.39 -18.21
C MET A 1 36.67 7.15 -18.93
N ARG A 2 35.69 6.56 -18.25
CA ARG A 2 34.34 6.36 -18.76
C ARG A 2 33.45 7.43 -18.16
N ASP A 3 32.67 8.01 -19.03
CA ASP A 3 31.85 9.19 -18.89
C ASP A 3 30.77 9.05 -17.76
N GLU A 4 31.08 9.50 -16.57
CA GLU A 4 30.19 9.55 -15.40
C GLU A 4 29.15 10.70 -15.49
N THR A 5 29.16 11.47 -16.57
CA THR A 5 28.40 12.73 -16.67
C THR A 5 27.01 12.60 -17.27
N LYS A 6 26.57 11.40 -17.69
CA LYS A 6 25.27 11.25 -18.39
C LYS A 6 24.07 10.88 -17.52
N MET A 7 24.26 10.43 -16.28
CA MET A 7 23.15 9.96 -15.45
C MET A 7 22.57 11.03 -14.52
N ASP A 8 23.40 11.99 -14.10
CA ASP A 8 22.95 13.10 -13.23
C ASP A 8 22.06 14.17 -13.93
N VAL A 9 22.02 14.14 -15.26
CA VAL A 9 21.25 15.13 -16.06
C VAL A 9 19.76 14.80 -16.10
N TYR A 10 19.35 13.54 -15.85
CA TYR A 10 17.93 13.15 -15.93
C TYR A 10 17.14 13.36 -14.64
N THR A 11 17.78 13.51 -13.49
CA THR A 11 17.10 13.69 -12.20
C THR A 11 16.94 15.15 -11.76
N SER A 12 17.66 16.07 -12.36
CA SER A 12 17.67 17.49 -11.93
C SER A 12 16.55 18.38 -12.51
N GLY A 13 15.65 17.81 -13.34
CA GLY A 13 14.59 18.58 -14.02
C GLY A 13 13.15 18.12 -13.72
N VAL A 14 12.95 16.96 -13.07
CA VAL A 14 11.61 16.42 -12.81
C VAL A 14 11.03 17.04 -11.54
N THR A 15 9.87 17.69 -11.65
CA THR A 15 9.15 18.22 -10.49
C THR A 15 8.65 17.09 -9.58
N GLY A 16 8.39 17.39 -8.29
CA GLY A 16 7.83 16.40 -7.38
C GLY A 16 6.52 15.79 -7.89
N ALA A 17 5.68 16.59 -8.53
CA ALA A 17 4.41 16.14 -9.11
C ALA A 17 4.59 15.21 -10.32
N GLU A 18 5.58 15.47 -11.18
CA GLU A 18 5.89 14.59 -12.32
C GLU A 18 6.48 13.25 -11.87
N TYR A 19 7.33 13.27 -10.82
CA TYR A 19 7.82 12.05 -10.18
C TYR A 19 6.67 11.21 -9.63
N ASP A 20 5.78 11.82 -8.87
CA ASP A 20 4.61 11.18 -8.27
C ASP A 20 3.70 10.55 -9.35
N ALA A 21 3.35 11.31 -10.40
CA ALA A 21 2.55 10.82 -11.50
C ALA A 21 3.22 9.65 -12.26
N GLY A 22 4.53 9.75 -12.49
CA GLY A 22 5.32 8.70 -13.13
C GLY A 22 5.36 7.42 -12.30
N MET A 23 5.56 7.54 -10.99
CA MET A 23 5.57 6.40 -10.07
C MET A 23 4.21 5.71 -9.99
N LYS A 24 3.10 6.47 -9.93
CA LYS A 24 1.75 5.90 -9.96
C LYS A 24 1.45 5.16 -11.25
N GLN A 25 1.91 5.69 -12.38
CA GLN A 25 1.79 5.01 -13.67
C GLN A 25 2.60 3.71 -13.70
N LEU A 26 3.82 3.74 -13.19
CA LEU A 26 4.71 2.59 -13.11
C LEU A 26 4.11 1.48 -12.23
N MET A 27 3.69 1.83 -11.00
CA MET A 27 3.12 0.88 -10.04
C MET A 27 1.77 0.30 -10.49
N SER A 28 1.03 0.98 -11.38
CA SER A 28 -0.19 0.45 -11.97
C SER A 28 0.07 -0.44 -13.21
N ASN A 29 1.31 -0.54 -13.67
CA ASN A 29 1.68 -1.46 -14.74
C ASN A 29 1.77 -2.89 -14.18
N LYS A 30 0.95 -3.82 -14.73
CA LYS A 30 0.91 -5.22 -14.30
C LYS A 30 2.27 -5.94 -14.37
N GLU A 31 3.13 -5.59 -15.33
CA GLU A 31 4.47 -6.17 -15.47
C GLU A 31 5.40 -5.83 -14.29
N ILE A 32 5.09 -4.75 -13.57
CA ILE A 32 5.81 -4.31 -12.36
C ILE A 32 5.06 -4.72 -11.11
N LEU A 33 3.73 -4.56 -11.12
CA LEU A 33 2.86 -4.86 -9.99
C LEU A 33 2.94 -6.34 -9.60
N VAL A 34 2.85 -7.25 -10.57
CA VAL A 34 2.82 -8.70 -10.29
C VAL A 34 4.09 -9.21 -9.61
N PRO A 35 5.31 -8.90 -10.07
CA PRO A 35 6.53 -9.26 -9.35
C PRO A 35 6.59 -8.68 -7.93
N ILE A 36 6.14 -7.45 -7.73
CA ILE A 36 6.09 -6.84 -6.39
C ILE A 36 5.15 -7.64 -5.49
N LEU A 37 3.94 -7.95 -5.95
CA LEU A 37 2.97 -8.75 -5.19
C LEU A 37 3.51 -10.14 -4.87
N GLN A 38 4.12 -10.83 -5.83
CA GLN A 38 4.72 -12.14 -5.62
C GLN A 38 5.81 -12.11 -4.54
N MET A 39 6.62 -11.05 -4.52
CA MET A 39 7.71 -10.89 -3.56
C MET A 39 7.22 -10.49 -2.17
N THR A 40 6.16 -9.68 -2.08
CA THR A 40 5.77 -8.99 -0.85
C THR A 40 4.56 -9.59 -0.15
N VAL A 41 3.65 -10.22 -0.88
CA VAL A 41 2.39 -10.76 -0.32
C VAL A 41 2.53 -12.27 -0.13
N PRO A 42 2.53 -12.78 1.12
CA PRO A 42 2.78 -14.19 1.41
C PRO A 42 1.81 -15.16 0.73
N GLU A 43 0.58 -14.71 0.44
CA GLU A 43 -0.43 -15.48 -0.25
C GLU A 43 -0.02 -15.82 -1.69
N PHE A 44 0.79 -14.98 -2.34
CA PHE A 44 1.24 -15.13 -3.73
C PHE A 44 2.63 -15.76 -3.88
N LYS A 45 3.31 -16.07 -2.80
CA LYS A 45 4.70 -16.58 -2.82
C LYS A 45 4.90 -17.83 -3.68
N THR A 46 3.89 -18.68 -3.76
CA THR A 46 3.92 -19.95 -4.50
C THR A 46 3.17 -19.89 -5.83
N CYS A 47 2.54 -18.75 -6.15
CA CYS A 47 1.80 -18.56 -7.39
C CYS A 47 2.74 -18.17 -8.53
N SER A 48 2.43 -18.60 -9.74
CA SER A 48 3.06 -18.05 -10.95
C SER A 48 2.56 -16.62 -11.21
N GLN A 49 3.27 -15.90 -12.08
CA GLN A 49 2.85 -14.54 -12.46
C GLN A 49 1.50 -14.54 -13.18
N GLU A 50 1.21 -15.58 -13.96
CA GLU A 50 -0.06 -15.77 -14.65
C GLU A 50 -1.21 -15.98 -13.65
N GLU A 51 -1.02 -16.81 -12.63
CA GLU A 51 -2.00 -17.03 -11.57
C GLU A 51 -2.28 -15.75 -10.77
N ILE A 52 -1.26 -14.93 -10.49
CA ILE A 52 -1.44 -13.62 -9.83
C ILE A 52 -2.25 -12.67 -10.72
N LEU A 53 -1.99 -12.67 -12.03
CA LEU A 53 -2.74 -11.86 -12.99
C LEU A 53 -4.22 -12.24 -13.06
N GLU A 54 -4.53 -13.53 -12.96
CA GLU A 54 -5.93 -14.02 -12.93
C GLU A 54 -6.65 -13.60 -11.64
N CYS A 55 -5.90 -13.46 -10.54
CA CYS A 55 -6.45 -12.96 -9.28
C CYS A 55 -6.69 -11.44 -9.27
N LEU A 56 -6.03 -10.69 -10.15
CA LEU A 56 -6.06 -9.22 -10.16
C LEU A 56 -7.32 -8.69 -10.86
N ASP A 57 -8.16 -7.98 -10.12
CA ASP A 57 -9.22 -7.17 -10.72
C ASP A 57 -8.66 -5.82 -11.18
N ILE A 58 -8.28 -5.76 -12.46
CA ILE A 58 -7.71 -4.55 -13.07
C ILE A 58 -8.70 -3.37 -13.00
N SER A 59 -10.00 -3.62 -13.01
CA SER A 59 -11.02 -2.58 -12.91
C SER A 59 -11.10 -1.93 -11.52
N SER A 60 -10.60 -2.62 -10.50
CA SER A 60 -10.54 -2.12 -9.13
C SER A 60 -9.37 -1.18 -8.86
N ILE A 61 -8.40 -1.08 -9.79
CA ILE A 61 -7.21 -0.23 -9.60
C ILE A 61 -7.63 1.24 -9.65
N THR A 62 -7.58 1.90 -8.50
CA THR A 62 -7.82 3.33 -8.37
C THR A 62 -6.51 4.06 -8.11
N LYS A 63 -6.41 5.29 -8.64
CA LYS A 63 -5.29 6.21 -8.40
C LYS A 63 -5.83 7.41 -7.65
N ASP A 64 -5.06 7.91 -6.69
CA ASP A 64 -5.48 9.06 -5.88
C ASP A 64 -6.81 8.85 -5.15
N ASP A 65 -7.02 7.64 -4.63
CA ASP A 65 -8.23 7.30 -3.86
C ASP A 65 -8.19 7.92 -2.46
N PHE A 66 -9.37 8.20 -1.90
CA PHE A 66 -9.50 8.84 -0.59
C PHE A 66 -10.33 7.98 0.35
N VAL A 67 -9.91 7.93 1.60
CA VAL A 67 -10.69 7.37 2.68
C VAL A 67 -10.96 8.44 3.75
N SER A 68 -12.24 8.75 3.96
CA SER A 68 -12.70 9.72 4.95
C SER A 68 -13.20 9.04 6.23
N ASP A 69 -13.06 9.73 7.37
CA ASP A 69 -13.69 9.32 8.64
C ASP A 69 -15.21 9.59 8.64
N ILE A 70 -15.70 10.37 7.68
CA ILE A 70 -17.09 10.82 7.59
C ILE A 70 -17.68 10.34 6.27
N PRO A 71 -18.54 9.31 6.27
CA PRO A 71 -19.04 8.66 5.05
C PRO A 71 -19.73 9.58 4.04
N ASP A 72 -20.41 10.67 4.53
CA ASP A 72 -21.17 11.58 3.67
C ASP A 72 -20.28 12.63 2.96
N ILE A 73 -19.04 12.86 3.43
CA ILE A 73 -18.12 13.83 2.83
C ILE A 73 -17.48 13.29 1.56
N GLU A 74 -17.34 11.98 1.41
CA GLU A 74 -16.74 11.40 0.18
C GLU A 74 -17.52 11.75 -1.09
N LYS A 75 -18.86 11.89 -0.99
CA LYS A 75 -19.71 12.25 -2.13
C LYS A 75 -19.59 13.73 -2.50
N ASP A 76 -19.46 14.60 -1.50
CA ASP A 76 -19.40 16.05 -1.72
C ASP A 76 -18.01 16.53 -2.15
N LEU A 77 -16.92 15.90 -1.68
CA LEU A 77 -15.55 16.26 -2.06
C LEU A 77 -15.21 15.97 -3.54
N ARG A 78 -15.91 15.04 -4.16
CA ARG A 78 -15.78 14.81 -5.62
C ARG A 78 -16.40 15.94 -6.43
N LEU A 79 -17.22 16.81 -5.83
CA LEU A 79 -18.01 17.83 -6.50
C LEU A 79 -17.52 19.28 -6.32
N THR A 80 -16.69 19.58 -5.30
CA THR A 80 -16.31 20.96 -5.01
C THR A 80 -14.81 21.13 -4.69
N LYS A 81 -14.10 21.75 -5.63
CA LYS A 81 -12.66 22.08 -5.52
C LYS A 81 -12.37 23.46 -4.87
N GLU A 82 -13.35 24.19 -4.36
CA GLU A 82 -13.18 25.66 -4.15
C GLU A 82 -13.42 26.20 -2.73
N ASP A 83 -13.66 25.44 -1.66
CA ASP A 83 -13.92 26.01 -0.35
C ASP A 83 -12.80 25.79 0.68
N SER A 84 -12.30 26.90 1.24
CA SER A 84 -11.23 26.92 2.26
C SER A 84 -11.60 26.28 3.61
N GLU A 85 -12.87 26.17 3.94
CA GLU A 85 -13.34 25.43 5.13
C GLU A 85 -13.22 23.90 4.95
N LEU A 86 -13.30 23.43 3.73
CA LEU A 86 -13.04 22.03 3.37
C LEU A 86 -11.57 21.63 3.53
N SER A 87 -10.63 22.58 3.48
CA SER A 87 -9.20 22.27 3.65
C SER A 87 -8.89 21.70 5.04
N SER A 88 -9.59 22.12 6.08
CA SER A 88 -9.42 21.56 7.44
C SER A 88 -10.01 20.16 7.59
N LEU A 89 -10.99 19.80 6.77
CA LEU A 89 -11.56 18.45 6.69
C LEU A 89 -10.70 17.56 5.80
N VAL A 90 -10.08 18.10 4.75
CA VAL A 90 -9.15 17.37 3.86
C VAL A 90 -7.90 16.90 4.60
N GLU A 91 -7.46 17.58 5.65
CA GLU A 91 -6.35 17.12 6.51
C GLU A 91 -6.65 15.80 7.24
N LYS A 92 -7.93 15.42 7.36
CA LYS A 92 -8.35 14.12 7.94
C LYS A 92 -8.49 13.00 6.91
N LEU A 93 -8.36 13.31 5.62
CA LEU A 93 -8.41 12.32 4.56
C LEU A 93 -7.07 11.62 4.43
N VAL A 94 -7.11 10.31 4.30
CA VAL A 94 -5.97 9.53 3.82
C VAL A 94 -6.09 9.42 2.31
N ARG A 95 -5.06 9.85 1.61
CA ARG A 95 -4.95 9.75 0.16
C ARG A 95 -3.98 8.63 -0.17
N PHE A 96 -4.44 7.65 -0.92
CA PHE A 96 -3.65 6.53 -1.41
C PHE A 96 -3.13 6.82 -2.82
N ASP A 97 -1.88 6.46 -3.09
CA ASP A 97 -1.31 6.61 -4.43
C ASP A 97 -1.96 5.61 -5.40
N ILE A 98 -2.00 4.35 -5.02
CA ILE A 98 -2.70 3.29 -5.77
C ILE A 98 -3.39 2.37 -4.77
N ARG A 99 -4.65 2.07 -5.00
CA ARG A 99 -5.46 1.15 -4.22
C ARG A 99 -6.20 0.19 -5.14
N PHE A 100 -6.24 -1.10 -4.78
CA PHE A 100 -6.96 -2.10 -5.54
C PHE A 100 -7.30 -3.32 -4.68
N LYS A 101 -8.18 -4.18 -5.23
CA LYS A 101 -8.51 -5.48 -4.67
C LYS A 101 -7.93 -6.58 -5.53
N ILE A 102 -7.46 -7.64 -4.86
CA ILE A 102 -6.97 -8.84 -5.50
C ILE A 102 -7.53 -10.06 -4.79
N ILE A 103 -7.88 -11.11 -5.54
CA ILE A 103 -8.44 -12.32 -4.96
C ILE A 103 -7.36 -13.06 -4.16
N ASN A 104 -7.68 -13.43 -2.92
CA ASN A 104 -6.82 -14.27 -2.10
C ASN A 104 -6.87 -15.73 -2.61
N PRO A 105 -5.81 -16.27 -3.19
CA PRO A 105 -5.83 -17.61 -3.79
C PRO A 105 -5.90 -18.73 -2.75
N LYS A 106 -5.51 -18.47 -1.50
CA LYS A 106 -5.51 -19.47 -0.42
C LYS A 106 -6.87 -19.63 0.25
N LEU A 107 -7.63 -18.55 0.37
CA LEU A 107 -8.92 -18.54 1.06
C LEU A 107 -10.11 -18.60 0.10
N SER A 108 -9.90 -18.30 -1.18
CA SER A 108 -10.97 -18.32 -2.18
C SER A 108 -11.24 -19.72 -2.71
N THR A 109 -12.51 -19.99 -3.01
CA THR A 109 -12.99 -21.21 -3.65
C THR A 109 -13.80 -20.82 -4.90
N GLU A 110 -14.22 -21.83 -5.72
CA GLU A 110 -15.09 -21.58 -6.87
C GLU A 110 -16.39 -20.82 -6.52
N LYS A 111 -16.87 -20.94 -5.27
CA LYS A 111 -18.13 -20.36 -4.80
C LYS A 111 -17.97 -19.14 -3.93
N ILE A 112 -16.81 -18.98 -3.26
CA ILE A 112 -16.55 -17.91 -2.29
C ILE A 112 -15.28 -17.18 -2.72
N ARG A 113 -15.40 -15.87 -2.98
CA ARG A 113 -14.25 -15.01 -3.24
C ARG A 113 -13.92 -14.24 -1.97
N VAL A 114 -12.68 -14.37 -1.51
CA VAL A 114 -12.09 -13.55 -0.46
C VAL A 114 -11.08 -12.64 -1.12
N ASN A 115 -11.13 -11.34 -0.85
CA ASN A 115 -10.20 -10.40 -1.45
C ASN A 115 -9.14 -9.97 -0.43
N LEU A 116 -8.02 -9.51 -0.96
CA LEU A 116 -7.04 -8.70 -0.25
C LEU A 116 -7.19 -7.27 -0.72
N HIS A 117 -7.20 -6.32 0.21
CA HIS A 117 -7.14 -4.90 -0.09
C HIS A 117 -5.68 -4.47 -0.08
N ILE A 118 -5.22 -3.86 -1.15
CA ILE A 118 -3.82 -3.47 -1.30
C ILE A 118 -3.75 -2.00 -1.61
N ASP A 119 -3.02 -1.24 -0.79
CA ASP A 119 -2.53 0.09 -1.14
C ASP A 119 -1.02 0.06 -1.38
N MET A 120 -0.58 0.82 -2.36
CA MET A 120 0.82 0.98 -2.68
C MET A 120 1.18 2.46 -2.71
N GLU A 121 2.26 2.81 -2.00
CA GLU A 121 2.75 4.17 -1.81
C GLU A 121 4.18 4.31 -2.35
N ALA A 122 4.39 5.27 -3.24
CA ALA A 122 5.72 5.64 -3.71
C ALA A 122 6.26 6.81 -2.91
N GLN A 123 7.06 6.53 -1.90
CA GLN A 123 7.63 7.53 -1.02
C GLN A 123 8.99 7.99 -1.51
N LYS A 124 9.09 9.17 -2.11
CA LYS A 124 10.35 9.73 -2.60
C LYS A 124 11.37 9.86 -1.46
N SER A 125 11.03 10.53 -0.37
CA SER A 125 11.91 10.69 0.80
C SER A 125 11.51 9.75 1.92
N TYR A 126 12.44 8.91 2.36
CA TYR A 126 12.27 8.03 3.54
C TYR A 126 12.15 8.81 4.85
N ARG A 127 12.64 10.06 4.88
CA ARG A 127 12.62 10.95 6.04
C ARG A 127 11.88 12.24 5.74
N PRO A 128 10.55 12.25 5.86
CA PRO A 128 9.80 13.50 5.72
C PRO A 128 10.31 14.54 6.72
N SER A 129 10.41 15.80 6.29
CA SER A 129 11.01 16.87 7.09
C SER A 129 9.98 17.88 7.61
N ASN A 130 8.84 18.03 6.95
CA ASN A 130 7.83 19.02 7.33
C ASN A 130 6.39 18.47 7.16
N PRO A 131 5.76 17.95 8.23
CA PRO A 131 6.35 17.64 9.54
C PRO A 131 7.29 16.42 9.50
N SER A 132 8.19 16.33 10.48
CA SER A 132 9.07 15.15 10.62
C SER A 132 8.35 14.03 11.37
N TYR A 133 8.32 12.83 10.76
CA TYR A 133 7.76 11.62 11.38
C TYR A 133 8.40 10.34 10.82
N PRO A 134 8.37 9.23 11.60
CA PRO A 134 8.76 7.93 11.07
C PRO A 134 7.75 7.44 10.02
N ILE A 135 8.24 7.08 8.81
CA ILE A 135 7.40 6.60 7.73
C ILE A 135 6.55 5.37 8.13
N LEU A 136 7.11 4.49 8.97
CA LEU A 136 6.38 3.33 9.49
C LEU A 136 5.08 3.71 10.23
N LYS A 137 5.10 4.81 11.01
CA LYS A 137 3.86 5.26 11.68
C LYS A 137 2.78 5.68 10.69
N ARG A 138 3.17 6.34 9.61
CA ARG A 138 2.25 6.70 8.54
C ARG A 138 1.71 5.45 7.85
N ALA A 139 2.57 4.49 7.51
CA ALA A 139 2.16 3.24 6.88
C ALA A 139 1.19 2.42 7.75
N VAL A 140 1.45 2.31 9.05
CA VAL A 140 0.51 1.66 10.00
C VAL A 140 -0.83 2.39 10.06
N TYR A 141 -0.82 3.73 10.04
CA TYR A 141 -2.05 4.51 10.03
C TYR A 141 -2.84 4.28 8.72
N TYR A 142 -2.16 4.21 7.58
CA TYR A 142 -2.79 3.99 6.28
C TYR A 142 -3.48 2.64 6.20
N VAL A 143 -2.81 1.54 6.56
CA VAL A 143 -3.42 0.21 6.54
C VAL A 143 -4.60 0.11 7.53
N ALA A 144 -4.53 0.76 8.69
CA ALA A 144 -5.64 0.81 9.63
C ALA A 144 -6.84 1.60 9.08
N ARG A 145 -6.59 2.68 8.33
CA ARG A 145 -7.64 3.45 7.65
C ARG A 145 -8.28 2.65 6.51
N ASP A 146 -7.48 1.88 5.76
CA ASP A 146 -7.99 1.00 4.72
C ASP A 146 -8.93 -0.06 5.31
N LEU A 147 -8.53 -0.75 6.38
CA LEU A 147 -9.38 -1.69 7.08
C LEU A 147 -10.67 -1.03 7.62
N SER A 148 -10.54 0.12 8.28
CA SER A 148 -11.69 0.86 8.83
C SER A 148 -12.70 1.25 7.75
N SER A 149 -12.23 1.59 6.55
CA SER A 149 -13.09 2.01 5.43
C SER A 149 -14.01 0.92 4.92
N GLN A 150 -13.66 -0.34 5.12
CA GLN A 150 -14.47 -1.47 4.66
C GLN A 150 -15.84 -1.48 5.34
N LEU A 151 -15.93 -1.13 6.61
CA LEU A 151 -17.18 -1.14 7.36
C LEU A 151 -18.18 -0.09 6.85
N SER A 152 -17.72 1.05 6.37
CA SER A 152 -18.58 2.09 5.81
C SER A 152 -19.26 1.68 4.51
N MET A 153 -18.68 0.70 3.79
CA MET A 153 -19.19 0.20 2.51
C MET A 153 -20.08 -1.05 2.64
N ILE A 154 -19.99 -1.77 3.76
CA ILE A 154 -20.55 -3.12 3.85
C ILE A 154 -22.02 -3.13 4.20
N THR A 155 -22.57 -2.32 5.12
CA THR A 155 -24.02 -2.33 5.44
C THR A 155 -24.46 -1.23 6.40
N GLN A 156 -25.81 -1.04 6.51
CA GLN A 156 -26.45 -0.30 7.62
C GLN A 156 -26.28 -0.99 9.00
N THR A 157 -25.87 -2.27 9.02
CA THR A 157 -25.54 -3.04 10.22
C THR A 157 -24.08 -3.44 10.15
N THR A 158 -23.29 -3.10 11.14
CA THR A 158 -21.85 -3.41 11.22
C THR A 158 -21.64 -4.92 11.32
N ASP A 159 -21.13 -5.53 10.25
CA ASP A 159 -20.81 -6.96 10.17
C ASP A 159 -19.29 -7.15 10.06
N TYR A 160 -18.64 -7.34 11.21
CA TYR A 160 -17.16 -7.49 11.27
C TYR A 160 -16.67 -8.79 10.64
N SER A 161 -17.53 -9.80 10.44
CA SER A 161 -17.15 -11.07 9.79
C SER A 161 -16.78 -10.92 8.31
N LYS A 162 -17.07 -9.75 7.73
CA LYS A 162 -16.79 -9.42 6.33
C LYS A 162 -15.52 -8.59 6.14
N LEU A 163 -14.78 -8.34 7.22
CA LEU A 163 -13.50 -7.66 7.09
C LEU A 163 -12.51 -8.54 6.32
N GLU A 164 -11.87 -7.96 5.34
CA GLU A 164 -10.86 -8.59 4.50
C GLU A 164 -9.49 -8.01 4.84
N LYS A 165 -8.43 -8.81 4.72
CA LYS A 165 -7.06 -8.42 5.03
C LYS A 165 -6.58 -7.27 4.14
N CYS A 166 -5.88 -6.31 4.74
CA CYS A 166 -5.29 -5.15 4.10
C CYS A 166 -3.77 -5.20 4.11
N TYR A 167 -3.18 -4.85 2.98
CA TYR A 167 -1.74 -4.65 2.80
C TYR A 167 -1.45 -3.20 2.43
N SER A 168 -0.47 -2.60 3.11
CA SER A 168 0.07 -1.28 2.76
C SER A 168 1.53 -1.44 2.36
N ILE A 169 1.84 -1.30 1.06
CA ILE A 169 3.16 -1.54 0.48
C ILE A 169 3.83 -0.22 0.14
N TRP A 170 4.95 0.07 0.79
CA TRP A 170 5.68 1.32 0.68
C TRP A 170 7.01 1.12 -0.04
N ILE A 171 7.22 1.85 -1.13
CA ILE A 171 8.47 1.87 -1.89
C ILE A 171 9.20 3.17 -1.56
N CYS A 172 10.25 3.07 -0.76
CA CYS A 172 11.07 4.20 -0.33
C CYS A 172 12.32 4.31 -1.19
N ALA A 173 12.41 5.39 -2.00
CA ALA A 173 13.45 5.55 -3.02
C ALA A 173 14.68 6.32 -2.51
N GLU A 174 14.48 7.47 -1.86
CA GLU A 174 15.57 8.39 -1.50
C GLU A 174 15.71 8.52 0.03
N ASP A 175 16.83 9.04 0.48
CA ASP A 175 17.15 9.33 1.89
C ASP A 175 17.09 8.12 2.83
N VAL A 176 17.11 6.91 2.27
CA VAL A 176 17.16 5.68 3.06
C VAL A 176 18.51 5.60 3.79
N PRO A 177 18.53 5.47 5.14
CA PRO A 177 19.77 5.30 5.87
C PRO A 177 20.58 4.11 5.37
N LYS A 178 21.90 4.25 5.21
CA LYS A 178 22.77 3.22 4.63
C LYS A 178 22.55 1.81 5.22
N LYS A 179 22.33 1.73 6.53
CA LYS A 179 22.08 0.46 7.24
C LYS A 179 20.69 -0.18 6.94
N LEU A 180 19.79 0.54 6.30
CA LEU A 180 18.44 0.09 5.94
C LEU A 180 18.27 -0.06 4.44
N GLN A 181 19.26 0.32 3.62
CA GLN A 181 19.21 0.15 2.17
C GLN A 181 19.15 -1.33 1.79
N ASN A 182 18.52 -1.62 0.67
CA ASN A 182 18.33 -2.97 0.15
C ASN A 182 17.63 -3.90 1.14
N THR A 183 16.62 -3.37 1.87
CA THR A 183 15.82 -4.18 2.79
C THR A 183 14.35 -4.19 2.40
N LEU A 184 13.73 -5.34 2.57
CA LEU A 184 12.30 -5.54 2.57
C LEU A 184 11.89 -6.02 3.95
N THR A 185 10.93 -5.34 4.58
CA THR A 185 10.50 -5.66 5.94
C THR A 185 8.98 -5.71 5.99
N GLU A 186 8.46 -6.78 6.55
CA GLU A 186 7.06 -6.98 6.87
C GLU A 186 6.81 -6.62 8.35
N TYR A 187 5.67 -5.98 8.59
CA TYR A 187 5.11 -5.69 9.92
C TYR A 187 3.65 -6.16 9.91
N SER A 188 3.35 -7.18 10.69
CA SER A 188 2.03 -7.81 10.75
C SER A 188 1.57 -8.04 12.18
N PHE A 189 0.30 -8.35 12.36
CA PHE A 189 -0.24 -8.80 13.63
C PHE A 189 0.14 -10.27 13.85
N SER A 190 0.61 -10.58 15.06
CA SER A 190 0.86 -11.95 15.46
C SER A 190 0.24 -12.25 16.83
N LYS A 191 -0.32 -13.43 16.97
CA LYS A 191 -0.86 -13.94 18.22
C LYS A 191 0.28 -14.37 19.14
N LYS A 192 0.15 -14.02 20.44
CA LYS A 192 1.01 -14.53 21.51
C LYS A 192 0.15 -14.87 22.72
N ASP A 193 0.03 -16.16 23.02
CA ASP A 193 -0.63 -16.60 24.23
C ASP A 193 0.19 -16.25 25.48
N ILE A 194 -0.41 -15.53 26.44
CA ILE A 194 0.23 -15.13 27.70
C ILE A 194 -0.14 -16.12 28.80
N ILE A 195 -1.41 -16.55 28.86
CA ILE A 195 -1.90 -17.58 29.76
C ILE A 195 -2.88 -18.47 29.00
N GLY A 196 -2.68 -19.78 29.07
CA GLY A 196 -3.47 -20.74 28.29
C GLY A 196 -3.17 -20.69 26.80
N VAL A 197 -3.97 -21.39 26.01
CA VAL A 197 -3.87 -21.41 24.54
C VAL A 197 -5.24 -21.06 23.99
N ALA A 198 -5.32 -20.03 23.14
CA ALA A 198 -6.52 -19.71 22.38
C ALA A 198 -6.35 -20.24 20.95
N ASP A 199 -7.28 -21.07 20.49
CA ASP A 199 -7.27 -21.65 19.13
C ASP A 199 -8.17 -20.82 18.21
N GLU A 200 -7.71 -19.58 17.95
CA GLU A 200 -8.37 -18.67 17.01
C GLU A 200 -7.73 -18.78 15.61
N PRO A 201 -8.52 -18.85 14.54
CA PRO A 201 -8.00 -18.90 13.18
C PRO A 201 -7.24 -17.61 12.82
N GLU A 202 -6.15 -17.76 12.06
CA GLU A 202 -5.26 -16.64 11.69
C GLU A 202 -6.01 -15.57 10.88
N GLU A 203 -6.97 -15.97 10.07
CA GLU A 203 -7.82 -15.07 9.28
C GLU A 203 -8.67 -14.11 10.10
N ASP A 204 -8.91 -14.38 11.39
CA ASP A 204 -9.70 -13.51 12.26
C ASP A 204 -8.87 -12.38 12.90
N TYR A 205 -7.54 -12.49 12.94
CA TYR A 205 -6.70 -11.47 13.58
C TYR A 205 -5.58 -10.92 12.67
N ASP A 206 -5.11 -11.63 11.66
CA ASP A 206 -4.07 -11.15 10.73
C ASP A 206 -4.70 -10.33 9.59
N LEU A 207 -5.32 -9.21 9.97
CA LEU A 207 -6.06 -8.33 9.05
C LEU A 207 -5.23 -7.14 8.54
N LEU A 208 -4.06 -6.87 9.11
CA LEU A 208 -3.24 -5.69 8.79
C LEU A 208 -1.78 -6.07 8.56
N THR A 209 -1.27 -5.75 7.40
CA THR A 209 0.15 -5.94 7.10
C THR A 209 0.74 -4.71 6.41
N VAL A 210 1.86 -4.22 6.92
CA VAL A 210 2.66 -3.15 6.30
C VAL A 210 3.94 -3.76 5.75
N ILE A 211 4.26 -3.43 4.50
CA ILE A 211 5.51 -3.84 3.85
C ILE A 211 6.28 -2.60 3.45
N ILE A 212 7.55 -2.53 3.84
CA ILE A 212 8.43 -1.42 3.46
C ILE A 212 9.60 -1.96 2.65
N ILE A 213 9.63 -1.57 1.38
CA ILE A 213 10.72 -1.80 0.44
C ILE A 213 11.63 -0.56 0.49
N ARG A 214 12.89 -0.75 0.85
CA ARG A 214 13.87 0.35 0.95
C ARG A 214 14.94 0.16 -0.10
N GLN A 215 14.92 1.03 -1.09
CA GLN A 215 15.89 0.98 -2.18
C GLN A 215 17.29 1.36 -1.69
N GLY A 216 18.29 0.77 -2.30
CA GLY A 216 19.71 1.10 -2.10
C GLY A 216 20.29 1.79 -3.33
N LYS A 217 21.60 1.96 -3.36
CA LYS A 217 22.32 2.44 -4.53
C LYS A 217 22.41 1.34 -5.58
N GLU A 218 22.40 1.70 -6.85
CA GLU A 218 22.41 0.81 -8.03
C GLU A 218 23.53 -0.24 -8.07
N THR A 219 24.59 -0.06 -7.28
CA THR A 219 25.75 -0.96 -7.27
C THR A 219 25.61 -2.20 -6.38
N GLU A 220 24.54 -2.27 -5.59
CA GLU A 220 24.28 -3.38 -4.68
C GLU A 220 22.96 -4.06 -5.06
N TYR A 221 23.01 -5.06 -5.93
CA TYR A 221 21.83 -5.87 -6.26
C TYR A 221 21.43 -6.73 -5.05
N LEU A 222 20.14 -6.76 -4.72
CA LEU A 222 19.56 -7.81 -3.90
C LEU A 222 19.78 -9.15 -4.64
N SER A 223 20.76 -9.93 -4.22
CA SER A 223 20.81 -11.35 -4.59
C SER A 223 19.75 -12.05 -3.74
N ILE A 224 18.63 -12.37 -4.35
CA ILE A 224 17.59 -13.25 -3.81
C ILE A 224 17.98 -14.69 -4.09
#